data_9ab0f25083a0a0c406a9b3d9b49d4aaf
#
_entry.id   9ab0f25083a0a0c406a9b3d9b49d4aaf
#
_cell.length_a   1.000
_cell.length_b   1.000
_cell.length_c   1.000
_cell.angle_alpha   90.00
_cell.angle_beta   90.00
_cell.angle_gamma   90.00
#
_symmetry.space_group_name_H-M   'P 1'
#
loop_
_entity.id
_entity.type
_entity.pdbx_description
1 polymer ?
#
loop_
_entity_poly.entity_id
_entity_poly.type
_entity_poly.pdbx_seq_one_letter_code
_entity_poly.pdbx_strand_id
1 'polypeptide(L)'
;SILLSGSLSRADYFPRRKEDGEYDGMVDLIVMRKKGSSITAEDVFGPDQDPPIPYHCVKANGTWFAILFTDIIDAEKFSKFEEPRKFSVLESQILYDPDGSYKNELARIHQFAQKEIQDKLDDSLGYIHYLISDYKKDRWYRRDAFIQLHENLNTAIRAGIRSLFYLNGFYAPAEDRALYYSHSLPELPGNYAELISQACSQDTESEEDYFRREKLFMEKIVWFIEAGRGY
;
A
#
# COMPACT_ATOMS: atom_id res chain seq x y z
N SER A 1 17.19 -10.94 -12.43
CA SER A 1 17.10 -9.48 -12.20
C SER A 1 17.05 -9.19 -10.71
N ILE A 2 17.50 -8.01 -10.30
CA ILE A 2 17.52 -7.57 -8.91
C ILE A 2 16.82 -6.22 -8.83
N LEU A 3 15.87 -6.10 -7.88
CA LEU A 3 15.15 -4.87 -7.61
C LEU A 3 15.42 -4.41 -6.17
N LEU A 4 15.54 -3.11 -5.98
CA LEU A 4 15.40 -2.46 -4.68
C LEU A 4 13.92 -2.25 -4.40
N SER A 5 13.45 -2.70 -3.27
CA SER A 5 12.06 -2.59 -2.83
C SER A 5 11.96 -1.85 -1.48
N GLY A 6 10.76 -1.73 -0.96
CA GLY A 6 10.54 -1.15 0.37
C GLY A 6 10.78 0.36 0.44
N SER A 7 11.09 0.84 1.63
CA SER A 7 11.22 2.27 1.93
C SER A 7 12.37 2.95 1.19
N LEU A 8 13.47 2.23 0.98
CA LEU A 8 14.62 2.75 0.23
C LEU A 8 14.33 3.02 -1.24
N SER A 9 13.47 2.19 -1.88
CA SER A 9 13.10 2.42 -3.29
C SER A 9 12.34 3.73 -3.50
N ARG A 10 11.67 4.23 -2.45
CA ARG A 10 10.89 5.47 -2.44
C ARG A 10 11.65 6.65 -1.82
N ALA A 11 12.89 6.44 -1.37
CA ALA A 11 13.69 7.45 -0.68
C ALA A 11 13.03 8.03 0.59
N ASP A 12 12.18 7.25 1.27
CA ASP A 12 11.46 7.66 2.48
C ASP A 12 12.10 7.16 3.79
N TYR A 13 13.07 6.26 3.69
CA TYR A 13 13.86 5.79 4.81
C TYR A 13 15.28 5.44 4.39
N PHE A 14 16.25 5.90 5.19
CA PHE A 14 17.67 5.56 5.04
C PHE A 14 18.18 4.97 6.35
N PRO A 15 18.73 3.75 6.34
CA PRO A 15 19.32 3.15 7.53
C PRO A 15 20.37 4.07 8.16
N ARG A 16 20.28 4.27 9.46
CA ARG A 16 21.27 5.06 10.21
C ARG A 16 22.34 4.13 10.78
N ARG A 17 23.59 4.59 10.69
CA ARG A 17 24.69 3.86 11.33
C ARG A 17 24.65 4.07 12.84
N LYS A 18 24.67 2.97 13.60
CA LYS A 18 24.75 2.94 15.06
C LYS A 18 26.20 3.14 15.54
N GLU A 19 26.38 3.36 16.84
CA GLU A 19 27.69 3.50 17.46
C GLU A 19 28.55 2.23 17.35
N ASP A 20 27.93 1.04 17.35
CA ASP A 20 28.59 -0.26 17.14
C ASP A 20 29.01 -0.52 15.69
N GLY A 21 28.70 0.39 14.78
CA GLY A 21 29.00 0.29 13.35
C GLY A 21 27.93 -0.42 12.51
N GLU A 22 26.88 -0.94 13.14
CA GLU A 22 25.74 -1.54 12.45
C GLU A 22 24.77 -0.49 11.91
N TYR A 23 23.91 -0.87 10.98
CA TYR A 23 22.84 -0.04 10.48
C TYR A 23 21.49 -0.47 11.05
N ASP A 24 20.63 0.51 11.39
CA ASP A 24 19.22 0.26 11.70
C ASP A 24 18.45 -0.15 10.45
N GLY A 25 17.53 -1.10 10.61
CA GLY A 25 16.63 -1.53 9.54
C GLY A 25 17.28 -2.47 8.53
N MET A 26 16.53 -2.74 7.49
CA MET A 26 16.87 -3.69 6.43
C MET A 26 16.78 -3.04 5.07
N VAL A 27 17.58 -3.55 4.14
CA VAL A 27 17.47 -3.27 2.69
C VAL A 27 16.61 -4.37 2.07
N ASP A 28 15.45 -4.01 1.56
CA ASP A 28 14.54 -4.95 0.92
C ASP A 28 14.92 -5.16 -0.54
N LEU A 29 15.20 -6.41 -0.93
CA LEU A 29 15.52 -6.79 -2.29
C LEU A 29 14.53 -7.81 -2.82
N ILE A 30 14.18 -7.69 -4.11
CA ILE A 30 13.54 -8.76 -4.86
C ILE A 30 14.57 -9.30 -5.84
N VAL A 31 14.96 -10.56 -5.64
CA VAL A 31 15.94 -11.24 -6.48
C VAL A 31 15.25 -12.32 -7.28
N MET A 32 15.23 -12.13 -8.60
CA MET A 32 14.54 -13.02 -9.53
C MET A 32 15.50 -13.90 -10.30
N ARG A 33 15.26 -15.21 -10.23
CA ARG A 33 15.94 -16.22 -11.04
C ARG A 33 15.11 -16.56 -12.28
N LYS A 34 15.73 -17.23 -13.25
CA LYS A 34 15.02 -17.76 -14.41
C LYS A 34 14.02 -18.83 -13.97
N LYS A 35 12.84 -18.84 -14.60
CA LYS A 35 11.81 -19.85 -14.35
C LYS A 35 12.36 -21.26 -14.55
N GLY A 36 12.10 -22.14 -13.59
CA GLY A 36 12.58 -23.52 -13.58
C GLY A 36 14.05 -23.70 -13.16
N SER A 37 14.73 -22.65 -12.71
CA SER A 37 16.05 -22.78 -12.08
C SER A 37 15.95 -23.50 -10.74
N SER A 38 16.89 -24.42 -10.47
CA SER A 38 17.00 -25.10 -9.18
C SER A 38 17.80 -24.31 -8.13
N ILE A 39 18.41 -23.19 -8.51
CA ILE A 39 19.21 -22.35 -7.61
C ILE A 39 18.31 -21.82 -6.49
N THR A 40 18.77 -21.97 -5.24
CA THR A 40 18.09 -21.47 -4.04
C THR A 40 18.68 -20.14 -3.57
N ALA A 41 18.03 -19.46 -2.62
CA ALA A 41 18.59 -18.27 -1.99
C ALA A 41 19.85 -18.64 -1.19
N GLU A 42 19.88 -19.79 -0.53
CA GLU A 42 21.01 -20.28 0.25
C GLU A 42 22.24 -20.54 -0.65
N ASP A 43 22.05 -21.07 -1.87
CA ASP A 43 23.14 -21.27 -2.84
C ASP A 43 23.81 -19.96 -3.24
N VAL A 44 23.05 -18.83 -3.23
CA VAL A 44 23.55 -17.53 -3.69
C VAL A 44 24.07 -16.68 -2.54
N PHE A 45 23.39 -16.68 -1.40
CA PHE A 45 23.61 -15.74 -0.29
C PHE A 45 24.14 -16.42 0.98
N GLY A 46 24.28 -17.75 0.99
CA GLY A 46 24.58 -18.52 2.19
C GLY A 46 23.33 -18.75 3.07
N PRO A 47 23.51 -19.30 4.27
CA PRO A 47 22.41 -19.66 5.15
C PRO A 47 21.61 -18.42 5.60
N ASP A 48 20.29 -18.59 5.76
CA ASP A 48 19.40 -17.59 6.35
C ASP A 48 19.83 -17.31 7.80
N GLN A 49 20.04 -16.03 8.11
CA GLN A 49 20.57 -15.59 9.40
C GLN A 49 19.49 -15.08 10.36
N ASP A 50 18.24 -14.92 9.91
CA ASP A 50 17.13 -14.44 10.73
C ASP A 50 15.80 -15.14 10.36
N PRO A 51 15.69 -16.48 10.49
CA PRO A 51 14.41 -17.16 10.38
C PRO A 51 13.54 -16.84 11.63
N PRO A 52 12.19 -16.73 11.53
CA PRO A 52 11.32 -17.31 10.52
C PRO A 52 10.56 -16.31 9.63
N ILE A 53 11.11 -15.17 9.31
CA ILE A 53 10.41 -14.25 8.39
C ILE A 53 10.37 -14.82 6.95
N PRO A 54 9.37 -14.43 6.10
CA PRO A 54 9.18 -15.03 4.78
C PRO A 54 10.27 -14.64 3.75
N TYR A 55 11.27 -13.88 4.17
CA TYR A 55 12.39 -13.43 3.37
C TYR A 55 13.66 -14.15 3.80
N HIS A 56 14.57 -14.36 2.83
CA HIS A 56 15.91 -14.83 3.12
C HIS A 56 16.75 -13.67 3.66
N CYS A 57 17.18 -13.74 4.91
CA CYS A 57 17.87 -12.65 5.58
C CYS A 57 19.37 -12.93 5.71
N VAL A 58 20.16 -11.96 5.27
CA VAL A 58 21.61 -12.00 5.37
C VAL A 58 22.16 -10.66 5.84
N LYS A 59 23.29 -10.70 6.54
CA LYS A 59 24.01 -9.52 6.99
C LYS A 59 25.32 -9.37 6.22
N ALA A 60 25.53 -8.24 5.61
CA ALA A 60 26.77 -7.93 4.91
C ALA A 60 27.23 -6.50 5.27
N ASN A 61 28.50 -6.37 5.67
CA ASN A 61 29.12 -5.08 6.01
C ASN A 61 28.30 -4.24 7.03
N GLY A 62 27.72 -4.91 8.05
CA GLY A 62 26.91 -4.28 9.09
C GLY A 62 25.47 -3.93 8.66
N THR A 63 25.07 -4.25 7.45
CA THR A 63 23.72 -3.99 6.92
C THR A 63 22.95 -5.30 6.77
N TRP A 64 21.69 -5.32 7.23
CA TRP A 64 20.77 -6.40 7.00
C TRP A 64 20.07 -6.27 5.64
N PHE A 65 19.92 -7.39 4.95
CA PHE A 65 19.17 -7.52 3.71
C PHE A 65 18.05 -8.53 3.89
N ALA A 66 16.83 -8.12 3.57
CA ALA A 66 15.66 -8.98 3.48
C ALA A 66 15.40 -9.28 1.99
N ILE A 67 15.61 -10.52 1.58
CA ILE A 67 15.62 -10.91 0.18
C ILE A 67 14.40 -11.76 -0.15
N LEU A 68 13.50 -11.23 -0.96
CA LEU A 68 12.49 -12.03 -1.63
C LEU A 68 13.14 -12.74 -2.82
N PHE A 69 13.58 -14.00 -2.62
CA PHE A 69 14.14 -14.81 -3.69
C PHE A 69 13.03 -15.59 -4.41
N THR A 70 12.88 -15.38 -5.72
CA THR A 70 11.70 -15.88 -6.44
C THR A 70 12.03 -16.14 -7.93
N ASP A 71 11.19 -16.92 -8.62
CA ASP A 71 11.20 -16.94 -10.08
C ASP A 71 10.74 -15.60 -10.63
N ILE A 72 11.09 -15.31 -11.89
CA ILE A 72 10.66 -14.07 -12.55
C ILE A 72 9.17 -13.79 -12.29
N ILE A 73 8.88 -12.53 -11.94
CA ILE A 73 7.52 -12.06 -11.73
C ILE A 73 6.98 -11.63 -13.09
N ASP A 74 6.23 -12.52 -13.73
CA ASP A 74 5.44 -12.21 -14.92
C ASP A 74 4.03 -11.70 -14.53
N ALA A 75 3.25 -11.25 -15.52
CA ALA A 75 1.91 -10.72 -15.30
C ALA A 75 0.98 -11.76 -14.65
N GLU A 76 1.10 -13.06 -14.96
CA GLU A 76 0.31 -14.12 -14.33
C GLU A 76 0.64 -14.27 -12.86
N LYS A 77 1.90 -14.27 -12.49
CA LYS A 77 2.34 -14.34 -11.09
C LYS A 77 1.98 -13.09 -10.32
N PHE A 78 2.16 -11.92 -10.94
CA PHE A 78 1.78 -10.64 -10.36
C PHE A 78 0.29 -10.56 -10.04
N SER A 79 -0.59 -11.06 -10.93
CA SER A 79 -2.04 -11.05 -10.72
C SER A 79 -2.49 -11.78 -9.45
N LYS A 80 -1.72 -12.79 -9.02
CA LYS A 80 -1.99 -13.61 -7.83
C LYS A 80 -1.49 -13.01 -6.52
N PHE A 81 -0.76 -11.90 -6.58
CA PHE A 81 -0.25 -11.25 -5.38
C PHE A 81 -1.35 -10.48 -4.66
N GLU A 82 -1.24 -10.48 -3.32
CA GLU A 82 -1.97 -9.54 -2.47
C GLU A 82 -1.56 -8.09 -2.80
N GLU A 83 -2.47 -7.17 -2.59
CA GLU A 83 -2.32 -5.78 -3.00
C GLU A 83 -1.05 -5.09 -2.46
N PRO A 84 -0.67 -5.25 -1.16
CA PRO A 84 0.56 -4.66 -0.66
C PRO A 84 1.81 -5.16 -1.38
N ARG A 85 1.80 -6.40 -1.89
CA ARG A 85 2.90 -6.94 -2.68
C ARG A 85 2.89 -6.39 -4.10
N LYS A 86 1.71 -6.22 -4.72
CA LYS A 86 1.57 -5.52 -6.01
C LYS A 86 2.14 -4.10 -5.92
N PHE A 87 1.76 -3.36 -4.88
CA PHE A 87 2.34 -2.05 -4.58
C PHE A 87 3.87 -2.10 -4.53
N SER A 88 4.44 -2.99 -3.71
CA SER A 88 5.90 -3.10 -3.56
C SER A 88 6.63 -3.44 -4.85
N VAL A 89 6.04 -4.27 -5.72
CA VAL A 89 6.64 -4.63 -7.03
C VAL A 89 6.67 -3.43 -7.97
N LEU A 90 5.57 -2.66 -8.05
CA LEU A 90 5.48 -1.51 -8.96
C LEU A 90 6.34 -0.33 -8.51
N GLU A 91 6.53 -0.15 -7.20
CA GLU A 91 7.39 0.89 -6.61
C GLU A 91 8.88 0.51 -6.57
N SER A 92 9.23 -0.71 -7.00
CA SER A 92 10.61 -1.18 -6.96
C SER A 92 11.46 -0.55 -8.04
N GLN A 93 12.73 -0.27 -7.72
CA GLN A 93 13.72 0.21 -8.67
C GLN A 93 14.56 -0.95 -9.20
N ILE A 94 14.73 -1.04 -10.50
CA ILE A 94 15.60 -2.05 -11.12
C ILE A 94 17.07 -1.69 -10.86
N LEU A 95 17.76 -2.52 -10.07
CA LEU A 95 19.19 -2.40 -9.81
C LEU A 95 20.04 -3.16 -10.85
N TYR A 96 19.53 -4.30 -11.30
CA TYR A 96 20.25 -5.17 -12.23
C TYR A 96 19.27 -5.94 -13.13
N ASP A 97 19.39 -5.75 -14.43
CA ASP A 97 18.61 -6.43 -15.48
C ASP A 97 19.43 -6.48 -16.79
N PRO A 98 20.39 -7.40 -16.86
CA PRO A 98 21.45 -7.36 -17.87
C PRO A 98 20.97 -7.52 -19.32
N ASP A 99 19.86 -8.20 -19.52
CA ASP A 99 19.26 -8.43 -20.84
C ASP A 99 17.97 -7.59 -21.07
N GLY A 100 17.56 -6.76 -20.11
CA GLY A 100 16.37 -5.94 -20.20
C GLY A 100 15.04 -6.73 -20.21
N SER A 101 15.09 -8.02 -19.93
CA SER A 101 13.91 -8.90 -20.02
C SER A 101 12.86 -8.53 -18.98
N TYR A 102 13.27 -8.20 -17.76
CA TYR A 102 12.33 -7.80 -16.70
C TYR A 102 11.75 -6.42 -16.95
N LYS A 103 12.51 -5.47 -17.48
CA LYS A 103 12.00 -4.15 -17.87
C LYS A 103 10.82 -4.26 -18.83
N ASN A 104 10.90 -5.17 -19.81
CA ASN A 104 9.80 -5.40 -20.74
C ASN A 104 8.60 -6.04 -20.07
N GLU A 105 8.83 -6.99 -19.15
CA GLU A 105 7.75 -7.63 -18.40
C GLU A 105 7.09 -6.64 -17.41
N LEU A 106 7.85 -5.78 -16.77
CA LEU A 106 7.33 -4.74 -15.90
C LEU A 106 6.40 -3.77 -16.65
N ALA A 107 6.72 -3.45 -17.91
CA ALA A 107 5.82 -2.64 -18.74
C ALA A 107 4.46 -3.33 -19.01
N ARG A 108 4.45 -4.65 -19.21
CA ARG A 108 3.20 -5.45 -19.32
C ARG A 108 2.43 -5.49 -18.01
N ILE A 109 3.15 -5.66 -16.89
CA ILE A 109 2.56 -5.63 -15.55
C ILE A 109 1.89 -4.27 -15.29
N HIS A 110 2.51 -3.17 -15.67
CA HIS A 110 1.90 -1.83 -15.54
C HIS A 110 0.61 -1.69 -16.34
N GLN A 111 0.56 -2.19 -17.58
CA GLN A 111 -0.66 -2.14 -18.39
C GLN A 111 -1.80 -2.96 -17.76
N PHE A 112 -1.49 -4.14 -17.24
CA PHE A 112 -2.45 -4.97 -16.51
C PHE A 112 -2.94 -4.26 -15.24
N ALA A 113 -2.02 -3.69 -14.47
CA ALA A 113 -2.29 -3.01 -13.21
C ALA A 113 -3.26 -1.84 -13.36
N GLN A 114 -3.12 -1.03 -14.42
CA GLN A 114 -4.00 0.13 -14.64
C GLN A 114 -5.48 -0.24 -14.72
N LYS A 115 -5.81 -1.31 -15.40
CA LYS A 115 -7.20 -1.78 -15.48
C LYS A 115 -7.72 -2.27 -14.12
N GLU A 116 -6.94 -3.10 -13.44
CA GLU A 116 -7.33 -3.62 -12.11
C GLU A 116 -7.49 -2.49 -11.08
N ILE A 117 -6.63 -1.47 -11.13
CA ILE A 117 -6.69 -0.32 -10.23
C ILE A 117 -7.98 0.48 -10.46
N GLN A 118 -8.40 0.65 -11.72
CA GLN A 118 -9.66 1.32 -12.02
C GLN A 118 -10.87 0.54 -11.48
N ASP A 119 -10.90 -0.77 -11.67
CA ASP A 119 -11.95 -1.62 -11.12
C ASP A 119 -12.00 -1.53 -9.58
N LYS A 120 -10.84 -1.50 -8.92
CA LYS A 120 -10.72 -1.31 -7.46
C LYS A 120 -11.22 0.05 -6.97
N LEU A 121 -11.01 1.11 -7.74
CA LEU A 121 -11.53 2.43 -7.42
C LEU A 121 -13.06 2.41 -7.38
N ASP A 122 -13.68 1.79 -8.38
CA ASP A 122 -15.13 1.67 -8.49
C ASP A 122 -15.72 0.85 -7.34
N ASP A 123 -15.12 -0.31 -7.05
CA ASP A 123 -15.53 -1.18 -5.93
C ASP A 123 -15.39 -0.46 -4.59
N SER A 124 -14.29 0.27 -4.39
CA SER A 124 -14.02 0.99 -3.15
C SER A 124 -15.01 2.13 -2.92
N LEU A 125 -15.35 2.91 -3.95
CA LEU A 125 -16.37 3.95 -3.87
C LEU A 125 -17.75 3.36 -3.55
N GLY A 126 -18.13 2.26 -4.21
CA GLY A 126 -19.37 1.53 -3.90
C GLY A 126 -19.41 1.05 -2.45
N TYR A 127 -18.28 0.57 -1.91
CA TYR A 127 -18.17 0.13 -0.53
C TYR A 127 -18.27 1.30 0.46
N ILE A 128 -17.66 2.45 0.17
CA ILE A 128 -17.78 3.67 0.98
C ILE A 128 -19.26 4.07 1.08
N HIS A 129 -19.94 4.22 -0.05
CA HIS A 129 -21.36 4.59 -0.06
C HIS A 129 -22.24 3.60 0.67
N TYR A 130 -21.94 2.30 0.59
CA TYR A 130 -22.65 1.28 1.36
C TYR A 130 -22.48 1.46 2.87
N LEU A 131 -21.26 1.69 3.35
CA LEU A 131 -20.94 1.83 4.78
C LEU A 131 -21.64 3.03 5.44
N ILE A 132 -21.78 4.13 4.70
CA ILE A 132 -22.39 5.39 5.19
C ILE A 132 -23.83 5.60 4.72
N SER A 133 -24.44 4.61 4.06
CA SER A 133 -25.84 4.69 3.62
C SER A 133 -26.79 4.88 4.79
N ASP A 134 -27.94 5.50 4.55
CA ASP A 134 -29.00 5.69 5.56
C ASP A 134 -29.41 4.36 6.16
N TYR A 135 -29.49 3.28 5.35
CA TYR A 135 -29.77 1.94 5.85
C TYR A 135 -28.77 1.47 6.93
N LYS A 136 -27.49 1.75 6.75
CA LYS A 136 -26.45 1.39 7.74
C LYS A 136 -26.51 2.30 8.96
N LYS A 137 -26.71 3.60 8.76
CA LYS A 137 -26.85 4.59 9.85
C LYS A 137 -28.05 4.27 10.72
N ASP A 138 -29.23 4.16 10.16
CA ASP A 138 -30.47 3.85 10.86
C ASP A 138 -30.40 2.57 11.67
N ARG A 139 -29.73 1.57 11.13
CA ARG A 139 -29.57 0.27 11.79
C ARG A 139 -28.88 0.39 13.16
N TRP A 140 -27.85 1.21 13.26
CA TRP A 140 -27.05 1.36 14.47
C TRP A 140 -27.59 2.49 15.35
N TYR A 141 -28.09 3.57 14.74
CA TYR A 141 -28.72 4.67 15.42
C TYR A 141 -29.89 4.21 16.31
N ARG A 142 -30.81 3.41 15.76
CA ARG A 142 -31.96 2.84 16.50
C ARG A 142 -31.56 1.87 17.63
N ARG A 143 -30.29 1.55 17.76
CA ARG A 143 -29.73 0.66 18.78
C ARG A 143 -28.85 1.40 19.80
N ASP A 144 -28.79 2.72 19.70
CA ASP A 144 -27.87 3.56 20.46
C ASP A 144 -26.40 3.06 20.36
N ALA A 145 -26.03 2.46 19.22
CA ALA A 145 -24.75 1.85 19.00
C ALA A 145 -23.78 2.81 18.28
N PHE A 146 -23.48 3.95 18.90
CA PHE A 146 -22.66 5.02 18.32
C PHE A 146 -21.23 4.56 18.00
N ILE A 147 -20.64 3.74 18.86
CA ILE A 147 -19.31 3.14 18.59
C ILE A 147 -19.31 2.41 17.25
N GLN A 148 -20.37 1.66 16.92
CA GLN A 148 -20.46 0.94 15.64
C GLN A 148 -20.66 1.88 14.44
N LEU A 149 -21.36 3.01 14.64
CA LEU A 149 -21.45 4.05 13.61
C LEU A 149 -20.08 4.62 13.31
N HIS A 150 -19.31 5.00 14.33
CA HIS A 150 -17.95 5.50 14.18
C HIS A 150 -17.01 4.47 13.52
N GLU A 151 -17.14 3.19 13.86
CA GLU A 151 -16.34 2.12 13.20
C GLU A 151 -16.68 1.94 11.73
N ASN A 152 -17.96 2.05 11.35
CA ASN A 152 -18.34 2.05 9.94
C ASN A 152 -17.73 3.25 9.18
N LEU A 153 -17.78 4.44 9.80
CA LEU A 153 -17.16 5.65 9.23
C LEU A 153 -15.63 5.53 9.15
N ASN A 154 -14.98 5.00 10.18
CA ASN A 154 -13.54 4.74 10.17
C ASN A 154 -13.16 3.78 9.04
N THR A 155 -13.98 2.75 8.82
CA THR A 155 -13.78 1.81 7.71
C THR A 155 -13.96 2.50 6.35
N ALA A 156 -14.97 3.38 6.22
CA ALA A 156 -15.17 4.19 5.02
C ALA A 156 -13.99 5.15 4.77
N ILE A 157 -13.46 5.80 5.82
CA ILE A 157 -12.29 6.68 5.73
C ILE A 157 -11.05 5.90 5.26
N ARG A 158 -10.80 4.71 5.82
CA ARG A 158 -9.72 3.82 5.35
C ARG A 158 -9.88 3.44 3.87
N ALA A 159 -11.10 3.12 3.45
CA ALA A 159 -11.40 2.86 2.05
C ALA A 159 -11.17 4.11 1.17
N GLY A 160 -11.54 5.31 1.66
CA GLY A 160 -11.27 6.57 0.99
C GLY A 160 -9.77 6.85 0.80
N ILE A 161 -8.96 6.59 1.83
CA ILE A 161 -7.49 6.69 1.73
C ILE A 161 -6.97 5.75 0.64
N ARG A 162 -7.45 4.49 0.59
CA ARG A 162 -7.08 3.53 -0.47
C ARG A 162 -7.53 4.01 -1.84
N SER A 163 -8.73 4.59 -1.95
CA SER A 163 -9.26 5.15 -3.20
C SER A 163 -8.40 6.29 -3.74
N LEU A 164 -7.74 7.08 -2.88
CA LEU A 164 -6.79 8.09 -3.31
C LEU A 164 -5.56 7.46 -4.00
N PHE A 165 -5.07 6.31 -3.54
CA PHE A 165 -4.03 5.57 -4.27
C PHE A 165 -4.52 5.14 -5.64
N TYR A 166 -5.72 4.55 -5.73
CA TYR A 166 -6.30 4.09 -6.99
C TYR A 166 -6.52 5.25 -7.98
N LEU A 167 -7.02 6.39 -7.49
CA LEU A 167 -7.17 7.60 -8.30
C LEU A 167 -5.84 8.06 -8.90
N ASN A 168 -4.76 7.93 -8.15
CA ASN A 168 -3.39 8.26 -8.59
C ASN A 168 -2.73 7.13 -9.41
N GLY A 169 -3.44 6.06 -9.75
CA GLY A 169 -2.91 4.95 -10.55
C GLY A 169 -2.01 3.97 -9.78
N PHE A 170 -2.08 3.96 -8.46
CA PHE A 170 -1.29 3.07 -7.58
C PHE A 170 -2.19 2.04 -6.88
N TYR A 171 -1.64 0.85 -6.59
CA TYR A 171 -2.22 0.00 -5.55
C TYR A 171 -2.03 0.65 -4.19
N ALA A 172 -2.90 0.34 -3.24
CA ALA A 172 -2.69 0.78 -1.87
C ALA A 172 -1.63 -0.11 -1.17
N PRO A 173 -0.75 0.50 -0.35
CA PRO A 173 0.16 -0.26 0.52
C PRO A 173 -0.62 -0.98 1.63
N ALA A 174 0.10 -1.67 2.53
CA ALA A 174 -0.49 -2.26 3.72
C ALA A 174 -1.18 -1.19 4.59
N GLU A 175 -2.27 -1.57 5.28
CA GLU A 175 -3.13 -0.62 6.02
C GLU A 175 -2.39 0.19 7.08
N ASP A 176 -1.38 -0.40 7.73
CA ASP A 176 -0.54 0.27 8.73
C ASP A 176 0.31 1.42 8.16
N ARG A 177 0.43 1.52 6.83
CA ARG A 177 1.25 2.50 6.11
C ARG A 177 0.45 3.39 5.17
N ALA A 178 -0.77 2.99 4.83
CA ALA A 178 -1.58 3.67 3.81
C ALA A 178 -1.80 5.15 4.13
N LEU A 179 -2.13 5.49 5.38
CA LEU A 179 -2.32 6.88 5.80
C LEU A 179 -1.02 7.69 5.65
N TYR A 180 0.11 7.14 6.08
CA TYR A 180 1.40 7.84 5.97
C TYR A 180 1.77 8.13 4.51
N TYR A 181 1.74 7.12 3.66
CA TYR A 181 2.11 7.29 2.25
C TYR A 181 1.10 8.09 1.43
N SER A 182 -0.17 8.15 1.85
CA SER A 182 -1.17 8.95 1.15
C SER A 182 -0.82 10.44 1.06
N HIS A 183 -0.05 10.97 2.04
CA HIS A 183 0.40 12.36 2.03
C HIS A 183 1.38 12.69 0.89
N SER A 184 1.97 11.70 0.25
CA SER A 184 2.93 11.85 -0.85
C SER A 184 2.32 11.62 -2.23
N LEU A 185 1.01 11.38 -2.33
CA LEU A 185 0.33 11.18 -3.60
C LEU A 185 0.30 12.49 -4.41
N PRO A 186 0.49 12.42 -5.74
CA PRO A 186 0.50 13.59 -6.63
C PRO A 186 -0.82 14.37 -6.62
N GLU A 187 -1.95 13.67 -6.64
CA GLU A 187 -3.29 14.25 -6.69
C GLU A 187 -4.01 14.04 -5.36
N LEU A 188 -4.23 15.14 -4.64
CA LEU A 188 -4.87 15.15 -3.32
C LEU A 188 -5.85 16.33 -3.21
N PRO A 189 -6.90 16.23 -2.37
CA PRO A 189 -7.72 17.37 -2.01
C PRO A 189 -6.87 18.50 -1.41
N GLY A 190 -7.24 19.76 -1.68
CA GLY A 190 -6.59 20.89 -1.02
C GLY A 190 -6.63 20.74 0.51
N ASN A 191 -5.51 21.03 1.19
CA ASN A 191 -5.34 20.87 2.64
C ASN A 191 -5.56 19.44 3.16
N TYR A 192 -5.21 18.42 2.36
CA TYR A 192 -5.44 17.01 2.68
C TYR A 192 -4.98 16.61 4.09
N ALA A 193 -3.80 17.06 4.53
CA ALA A 193 -3.27 16.71 5.85
C ALA A 193 -4.21 17.16 6.99
N GLU A 194 -4.79 18.34 6.88
CA GLU A 194 -5.76 18.86 7.84
C GLU A 194 -7.10 18.12 7.74
N LEU A 195 -7.60 17.92 6.53
CA LEU A 195 -8.86 17.22 6.27
C LEU A 195 -8.84 15.81 6.83
N ILE A 196 -7.78 15.04 6.55
CA ILE A 196 -7.70 13.64 7.02
C ILE A 196 -7.49 13.57 8.54
N SER A 197 -6.74 14.50 9.12
CA SER A 197 -6.58 14.60 10.57
C SER A 197 -7.92 14.85 11.25
N GLN A 198 -8.73 15.80 10.75
CA GLN A 198 -10.06 16.08 11.26
C GLN A 198 -11.05 14.93 11.05
N ALA A 199 -10.96 14.22 9.93
CA ALA A 199 -11.78 13.05 9.64
C ALA A 199 -11.44 11.86 10.56
N CYS A 200 -10.18 11.68 10.94
CA CYS A 200 -9.72 10.61 11.84
C CYS A 200 -9.90 10.94 13.32
N SER A 201 -9.95 12.22 13.69
CA SER A 201 -10.18 12.64 15.09
C SER A 201 -11.62 12.37 15.48
N GLN A 202 -11.84 11.55 16.53
CA GLN A 202 -13.18 11.08 16.88
C GLN A 202 -13.49 11.19 18.38
N ASP A 203 -14.74 11.54 18.67
CA ASP A 203 -15.38 11.33 19.95
C ASP A 203 -16.49 10.26 19.77
N THR A 204 -16.19 9.03 20.18
CA THR A 204 -17.05 7.87 19.95
C THR A 204 -18.38 7.91 20.70
N GLU A 205 -18.54 8.81 21.67
CA GLU A 205 -19.78 9.00 22.44
C GLU A 205 -20.63 10.14 21.86
N SER A 206 -20.11 10.89 20.88
CA SER A 206 -20.76 12.06 20.29
C SER A 206 -21.38 11.75 18.92
N GLU A 207 -22.71 11.87 18.85
CA GLU A 207 -23.45 11.84 17.61
C GLU A 207 -23.09 13.02 16.70
N GLU A 208 -22.96 14.22 17.27
CA GLU A 208 -22.59 15.43 16.52
C GLU A 208 -21.23 15.28 15.84
N ASP A 209 -20.26 14.66 16.54
CA ASP A 209 -18.94 14.38 15.98
C ASP A 209 -19.02 13.39 14.82
N TYR A 210 -19.87 12.35 14.92
CA TYR A 210 -20.08 11.42 13.81
C TYR A 210 -20.53 12.18 12.53
N PHE A 211 -21.59 13.00 12.63
CA PHE A 211 -22.13 13.73 11.47
C PHE A 211 -21.16 14.78 10.93
N ARG A 212 -20.42 15.45 11.81
CA ARG A 212 -19.35 16.38 11.42
C ARG A 212 -18.29 15.68 10.57
N ARG A 213 -17.81 14.53 11.03
CA ARG A 213 -16.79 13.72 10.34
C ARG A 213 -17.30 13.14 9.03
N GLU A 214 -18.50 12.59 9.03
CA GLU A 214 -19.14 12.05 7.82
C GLU A 214 -19.25 13.13 6.75
N LYS A 215 -19.81 14.30 7.10
CA LYS A 215 -19.96 15.44 6.19
C LYS A 215 -18.60 15.88 5.62
N LEU A 216 -17.61 16.06 6.49
CA LEU A 216 -16.26 16.45 6.06
C LEU A 216 -15.67 15.44 5.07
N PHE A 217 -15.74 14.15 5.40
CA PHE A 217 -15.21 13.07 4.56
C PHE A 217 -15.91 13.02 3.21
N MET A 218 -17.24 13.06 3.19
CA MET A 218 -18.02 12.99 1.95
C MET A 218 -17.83 14.21 1.06
N GLU A 219 -17.96 15.42 1.61
CA GLU A 219 -17.91 16.65 0.83
C GLU A 219 -16.50 17.04 0.35
N LYS A 220 -15.44 16.54 1.01
CA LYS A 220 -14.07 16.96 0.70
C LYS A 220 -13.22 15.84 0.11
N ILE A 221 -13.31 14.64 0.64
CA ILE A 221 -12.46 13.52 0.21
C ILE A 221 -13.17 12.68 -0.85
N VAL A 222 -14.37 12.19 -0.55
CA VAL A 222 -15.11 11.34 -1.51
C VAL A 222 -15.49 12.12 -2.75
N TRP A 223 -16.01 13.33 -2.59
CA TRP A 223 -16.32 14.20 -3.74
C TRP A 223 -15.10 14.45 -4.65
N PHE A 224 -13.92 14.69 -4.06
CA PHE A 224 -12.67 14.85 -4.83
C PHE A 224 -12.34 13.60 -5.63
N ILE A 225 -12.48 12.41 -5.02
CA ILE A 225 -12.19 11.13 -5.69
C ILE A 225 -13.18 10.90 -6.84
N GLU A 226 -14.47 11.17 -6.63
CA GLU A 226 -15.52 11.04 -7.65
C GLU A 226 -15.32 12.02 -8.81
N ALA A 227 -14.95 13.26 -8.51
CA ALA A 227 -14.66 14.27 -9.52
C ALA A 227 -13.43 13.91 -10.37
N GLY A 228 -12.39 13.33 -9.76
CA GLY A 228 -11.17 12.90 -10.45
C GLY A 228 -11.33 11.61 -11.27
N ARG A 229 -12.36 10.80 -11.01
CA ARG A 229 -12.66 9.57 -11.74
C ARG A 229 -13.03 9.78 -13.22
N GLY A 230 -13.44 10.96 -13.59
CA GLY A 230 -13.99 11.28 -14.92
C GLY A 230 -12.97 11.73 -15.98
N TYR A 231 -11.66 11.60 -15.72
CA TYR A 231 -10.60 12.06 -16.62
C TYR A 231 -9.66 10.94 -17.05
#